data_132a72163d0c215de56ba0e9ad72553a
#
_entry.id   132a72163d0c215de56ba0e9ad72553a
#
_cell.length_a   1.000
_cell.length_b   1.000
_cell.length_c   1.000
_cell.angle_alpha   90.00
_cell.angle_beta   90.00
_cell.angle_gamma   90.00
#
_symmetry.space_group_name_H-M   'P 1'
#
loop_
_entity.id
_entity.type
_entity.pdbx_description
1 polymer ?
#
loop_
_entity_poly.entity_id
_entity_poly.type
_entity_poly.pdbx_seq_one_letter_code
_entity_poly.pdbx_strand_id
1 'polypeptide(L)'
;MRRTNRIVALLLAGVMVAGSITGCSGSIKKKSAKLEKGDITDSSIVITVGDQGIKYSEVKNYCYFLKNQYEGSFGEKIWSYSVGKDTTIGDEAKEEVINMVTQLKVIKAAAEEQKVKLTNDEKDEAVQKAEEMIQTATQQDKQEYYLSVQSLSDIYEENALADKMFYVATDDVDNNISDEEAKQIKIQYLEVLTNGTNASGKKVELNEKEKVTALKRVQQLKTQLTQADDFLTFAKANTDAADAELTIGRDTTKLSKEAIDAAFALEKGQTSDVITGSDGYYIIKCIENNDTDDTQAKKEEIIVSRQTKMFKKKYAQWLKNYDIKISQAFWKVLQI
;
A
#
# COMPACT_ATOMS: atom_id res chain seq x y z
N MET A 1 -20.26 -2.00 -20.34
CA MET A 1 -19.37 -3.14 -20.66
C MET A 1 -17.93 -2.64 -20.81
N ARG A 2 -17.21 -2.36 -19.71
CA ARG A 2 -15.75 -2.06 -19.67
C ARG A 2 -15.23 -2.00 -18.22
N ARG A 3 -15.79 -2.84 -17.33
CA ARG A 3 -15.35 -2.92 -15.89
C ARG A 3 -14.44 -4.12 -15.56
N THR A 4 -14.20 -5.01 -16.51
CA THR A 4 -13.56 -6.31 -16.26
C THR A 4 -12.02 -6.33 -16.30
N ASN A 5 -11.35 -5.32 -16.86
CA ASN A 5 -9.89 -5.39 -17.06
C ASN A 5 -9.02 -4.67 -16.01
N ARG A 6 -9.62 -4.09 -14.94
CA ARG A 6 -8.83 -3.50 -13.83
C ARG A 6 -8.71 -4.40 -12.60
N ILE A 7 -9.45 -5.51 -12.56
CA ILE A 7 -9.54 -6.42 -11.40
C ILE A 7 -8.32 -7.34 -11.29
N VAL A 8 -7.65 -7.65 -12.40
CA VAL A 8 -6.54 -8.65 -12.43
C VAL A 8 -5.25 -8.15 -11.76
N ALA A 9 -5.03 -6.84 -11.65
CA ALA A 9 -3.84 -6.28 -10.99
C ALA A 9 -4.00 -6.08 -9.47
N LEU A 10 -5.23 -6.20 -8.94
CA LEU A 10 -5.54 -6.00 -7.51
C LEU A 10 -5.46 -7.31 -6.68
N LEU A 11 -5.40 -8.48 -7.32
CA LEU A 11 -5.49 -9.76 -6.63
C LEU A 11 -4.28 -10.11 -5.74
N LEU A 12 -3.09 -9.62 -6.07
CA LEU A 12 -1.93 -9.67 -5.15
C LEU A 12 -1.77 -8.36 -4.35
N ALA A 13 -2.24 -7.22 -4.89
CA ALA A 13 -2.23 -5.95 -4.20
C ALA A 13 -3.33 -5.82 -3.12
N GLY A 14 -4.49 -6.49 -3.27
CA GLY A 14 -5.57 -6.50 -2.29
C GLY A 14 -5.16 -7.20 -0.99
N VAL A 15 -4.42 -8.30 -1.08
CA VAL A 15 -3.83 -8.99 0.09
C VAL A 15 -2.68 -8.17 0.67
N MET A 16 -1.90 -7.44 -0.15
CA MET A 16 -0.84 -6.53 0.32
C MET A 16 -1.35 -5.24 0.97
N VAL A 17 -2.58 -4.79 0.71
CA VAL A 17 -3.20 -3.72 1.51
C VAL A 17 -3.40 -4.19 2.96
N ALA A 18 -3.50 -5.51 3.18
CA ALA A 18 -3.47 -6.08 4.53
C ALA A 18 -2.03 -6.22 5.09
N GLY A 19 -1.01 -6.33 4.26
CA GLY A 19 0.41 -6.33 4.70
C GLY A 19 0.85 -5.01 5.34
N SER A 20 0.25 -3.88 4.97
CA SER A 20 0.45 -2.61 5.67
C SER A 20 -0.33 -2.49 7.00
N ILE A 21 -0.85 -3.60 7.56
CA ILE A 21 -1.37 -3.66 8.95
C ILE A 21 -0.22 -3.57 9.99
N THR A 22 1.03 -3.40 9.57
CA THR A 22 2.15 -3.15 10.51
C THR A 22 2.00 -1.88 11.36
N GLY A 23 0.97 -1.04 11.09
CA GLY A 23 0.65 0.14 11.91
C GLY A 23 -0.31 -0.09 13.09
N CYS A 24 -1.01 -1.23 13.17
CA CYS A 24 -1.75 -1.63 14.35
C CYS A 24 -1.04 -2.85 14.95
N SER A 25 -0.18 -2.62 15.92
CA SER A 25 0.49 -3.64 16.73
C SER A 25 -0.46 -4.44 17.63
N GLY A 26 -1.52 -5.00 17.04
CA GLY A 26 -2.14 -6.19 17.54
C GLY A 26 -1.26 -7.35 17.08
N SER A 27 -0.08 -7.53 17.69
CA SER A 27 0.66 -8.77 17.50
C SER A 27 -0.32 -9.92 17.63
N ILE A 28 -0.50 -10.68 16.52
CA ILE A 28 -1.14 -11.98 16.57
C ILE A 28 -0.46 -12.66 17.75
N LYS A 29 -1.18 -12.94 18.83
CA LYS A 29 -0.62 -13.66 19.98
C LYS A 29 -0.32 -15.06 19.51
N LYS A 30 0.87 -15.24 18.91
CA LYS A 30 1.38 -16.51 18.42
C LYS A 30 1.61 -17.40 19.64
N LYS A 31 0.64 -18.24 19.96
CA LYS A 31 0.85 -19.30 20.96
C LYS A 31 1.75 -20.35 20.33
N SER A 32 2.96 -20.48 20.84
CA SER A 32 3.84 -21.60 20.51
C SER A 32 3.14 -22.92 20.88
N ALA A 33 2.78 -23.72 19.88
CA ALA A 33 2.26 -25.06 20.10
C ALA A 33 3.40 -26.08 19.90
N LYS A 34 3.50 -27.07 20.81
CA LYS A 34 4.19 -28.32 20.52
C LYS A 34 3.33 -29.11 19.53
N LEU A 35 3.41 -28.75 18.25
CA LEU A 35 2.92 -29.58 17.18
C LEU A 35 4.07 -30.50 16.80
N GLU A 36 3.84 -31.77 16.92
CA GLU A 36 4.70 -32.94 16.61
C GLU A 36 6.21 -32.88 16.92
N LYS A 37 6.70 -33.94 17.58
CA LYS A 37 8.11 -34.27 17.71
C LYS A 37 8.47 -35.19 16.54
N GLY A 38 8.87 -34.64 15.40
CA GLY A 38 9.27 -35.45 14.24
C GLY A 38 9.74 -34.54 13.10
N ASP A 39 10.28 -35.16 12.07
CA ASP A 39 10.62 -34.46 10.84
C ASP A 39 9.33 -33.91 10.19
N ILE A 40 9.39 -32.68 9.71
CA ILE A 40 8.27 -32.06 9.02
C ILE A 40 8.17 -32.64 7.62
N THR A 41 7.00 -33.17 7.31
CA THR A 41 6.63 -33.70 5.98
C THR A 41 5.63 -32.78 5.31
N ASP A 42 5.33 -33.00 4.05
CA ASP A 42 4.33 -32.30 3.24
C ASP A 42 2.95 -32.24 3.92
N SER A 43 2.55 -33.29 4.60
CA SER A 43 1.26 -33.46 5.27
C SER A 43 1.24 -32.97 6.72
N SER A 44 2.38 -32.58 7.30
CA SER A 44 2.48 -32.09 8.67
C SER A 44 1.64 -30.80 8.86
N ILE A 45 0.80 -30.78 9.90
CA ILE A 45 0.08 -29.55 10.28
C ILE A 45 1.06 -28.61 10.98
N VAL A 46 1.36 -27.48 10.36
CA VAL A 46 2.37 -26.52 10.82
C VAL A 46 1.81 -25.23 11.39
N ILE A 47 0.57 -24.88 10.99
CA ILE A 47 -0.20 -23.75 11.50
C ILE A 47 -1.61 -24.24 11.79
N THR A 48 -2.24 -23.69 12.83
CA THR A 48 -3.69 -23.85 13.05
C THR A 48 -4.35 -22.49 13.25
N VAL A 49 -5.54 -22.31 12.66
CA VAL A 49 -6.42 -21.17 12.85
C VAL A 49 -7.74 -21.72 13.40
N GLY A 50 -7.96 -21.56 14.70
CA GLY A 50 -9.01 -22.31 15.39
C GLY A 50 -8.79 -23.82 15.23
N ASP A 51 -9.79 -24.51 14.69
CA ASP A 51 -9.75 -25.95 14.42
C ASP A 51 -9.22 -26.31 13.02
N GLN A 52 -8.96 -25.32 12.17
CA GLN A 52 -8.40 -25.54 10.84
C GLN A 52 -6.89 -25.76 10.89
N GLY A 53 -6.44 -26.94 10.48
CA GLY A 53 -5.03 -27.29 10.32
C GLY A 53 -4.52 -26.95 8.92
N ILE A 54 -3.38 -26.28 8.84
CA ILE A 54 -2.72 -25.88 7.61
C ILE A 54 -1.47 -26.72 7.43
N LYS A 55 -1.36 -27.40 6.29
CA LYS A 55 -0.26 -28.32 5.99
C LYS A 55 1.00 -27.55 5.56
N TYR A 56 2.15 -28.18 5.76
CA TYR A 56 3.43 -27.66 5.29
C TYR A 56 3.46 -27.44 3.78
N SER A 57 2.94 -28.42 3.00
CA SER A 57 2.83 -28.29 1.55
C SER A 57 2.00 -27.07 1.12
N GLU A 58 0.92 -26.78 1.84
CA GLU A 58 0.09 -25.60 1.57
C GLU A 58 0.87 -24.31 1.82
N VAL A 59 1.60 -24.19 2.93
CA VAL A 59 2.45 -23.02 3.20
C VAL A 59 3.53 -22.86 2.13
N LYS A 60 4.14 -23.97 1.67
CA LYS A 60 5.15 -23.96 0.59
C LYS A 60 4.55 -23.46 -0.73
N ASN A 61 3.29 -23.75 -1.03
CA ASN A 61 2.63 -23.17 -2.21
C ASN A 61 2.58 -21.64 -2.12
N TYR A 62 2.25 -21.05 -0.96
CA TYR A 62 2.28 -19.60 -0.77
C TYR A 62 3.70 -19.03 -0.87
N CYS A 63 4.72 -19.76 -0.41
CA CYS A 63 6.13 -19.38 -0.62
C CYS A 63 6.45 -19.25 -2.13
N TYR A 64 5.92 -20.15 -2.97
CA TYR A 64 6.11 -20.08 -4.41
C TYR A 64 5.51 -18.81 -5.04
N PHE A 65 4.31 -18.39 -4.62
CA PHE A 65 3.73 -17.14 -5.07
C PHE A 65 4.63 -15.95 -4.70
N LEU A 66 5.10 -15.90 -3.46
CA LEU A 66 5.96 -14.82 -2.99
C LEU A 66 7.31 -14.82 -3.72
N LYS A 67 7.90 -16.00 -3.92
CA LYS A 67 9.12 -16.19 -4.72
C LYS A 67 8.98 -15.56 -6.10
N ASN A 68 7.94 -15.94 -6.85
CA ASN A 68 7.74 -15.42 -8.19
C ASN A 68 7.59 -13.90 -8.24
N GLN A 69 6.90 -13.33 -7.24
CA GLN A 69 6.72 -11.89 -7.15
C GLN A 69 8.03 -11.14 -6.89
N TYR A 70 8.83 -11.61 -5.95
CA TYR A 70 10.06 -10.92 -5.56
C TYR A 70 11.20 -11.21 -6.53
N GLU A 71 11.43 -12.46 -6.90
CA GLU A 71 12.54 -12.82 -7.80
C GLU A 71 12.33 -12.28 -9.21
N GLY A 72 11.10 -12.21 -9.69
CA GLY A 72 10.77 -11.57 -10.97
C GLY A 72 11.14 -10.08 -11.04
N SER A 73 11.16 -9.39 -9.89
CA SER A 73 11.47 -7.96 -9.80
C SER A 73 12.91 -7.68 -9.37
N PHE A 74 13.50 -8.52 -8.49
CA PHE A 74 14.77 -8.24 -7.81
C PHE A 74 15.81 -9.34 -7.96
N GLY A 75 15.47 -10.49 -8.55
CA GLY A 75 16.33 -11.67 -8.69
C GLY A 75 16.48 -12.48 -7.40
N GLU A 76 17.00 -13.71 -7.53
CA GLU A 76 17.09 -14.70 -6.43
C GLU A 76 17.89 -14.23 -5.21
N LYS A 77 18.85 -13.31 -5.39
CA LYS A 77 19.67 -12.80 -4.29
C LYS A 77 18.92 -11.95 -3.28
N ILE A 78 17.68 -11.55 -3.59
CA ILE A 78 16.85 -10.68 -2.74
C ILE A 78 16.73 -11.26 -1.32
N TRP A 79 16.60 -12.56 -1.18
CA TRP A 79 16.36 -13.24 0.11
C TRP A 79 17.49 -13.06 1.13
N SER A 80 18.72 -12.87 0.65
CA SER A 80 19.92 -12.69 1.51
C SER A 80 20.20 -11.24 1.88
N TYR A 81 19.48 -10.26 1.34
CA TYR A 81 19.70 -8.85 1.70
C TYR A 81 19.28 -8.57 3.13
N SER A 82 20.18 -7.92 3.88
CA SER A 82 19.92 -7.50 5.26
C SER A 82 19.03 -6.28 5.29
N VAL A 83 17.98 -6.32 6.10
CA VAL A 83 17.03 -5.21 6.35
C VAL A 83 17.11 -4.68 7.78
N GLY A 84 17.98 -5.26 8.61
CA GLY A 84 18.19 -4.85 9.99
C GLY A 84 19.38 -5.58 10.62
N LYS A 85 19.55 -5.43 11.94
CA LYS A 85 20.54 -6.17 12.68
C LYS A 85 20.07 -7.63 12.80
N ASP A 86 20.75 -8.54 12.14
CA ASP A 86 20.46 -9.98 12.15
C ASP A 86 19.14 -10.42 11.48
N THR A 87 18.58 -9.63 10.56
CA THR A 87 17.35 -9.95 9.83
C THR A 87 17.56 -9.77 8.33
N THR A 88 17.11 -10.73 7.53
CA THR A 88 17.13 -10.69 6.06
C THR A 88 15.73 -10.48 5.47
N ILE A 89 15.65 -10.12 4.19
CA ILE A 89 14.36 -10.11 3.47
C ILE A 89 13.72 -11.50 3.49
N GLY A 90 14.50 -12.57 3.41
CA GLY A 90 13.99 -13.93 3.53
C GLY A 90 13.35 -14.25 4.88
N ASP A 91 13.85 -13.67 5.97
CA ASP A 91 13.22 -13.84 7.30
C ASP A 91 11.90 -13.06 7.40
N GLU A 92 11.84 -11.85 6.85
CA GLU A 92 10.59 -11.07 6.79
C GLU A 92 9.56 -11.73 5.86
N ALA A 93 10.00 -12.31 4.75
CA ALA A 93 9.14 -13.04 3.82
C ALA A 93 8.47 -14.26 4.46
N LYS A 94 9.14 -14.96 5.38
CA LYS A 94 8.53 -16.05 6.16
C LYS A 94 7.37 -15.55 7.03
N GLU A 95 7.55 -14.40 7.70
CA GLU A 95 6.49 -13.76 8.47
C GLU A 95 5.32 -13.35 7.56
N GLU A 96 5.62 -12.81 6.39
CA GLU A 96 4.63 -12.39 5.39
C GLU A 96 3.77 -13.57 4.93
N VAL A 97 4.40 -14.71 4.55
CA VAL A 97 3.68 -15.93 4.15
C VAL A 97 2.75 -16.42 5.27
N ILE A 98 3.24 -16.49 6.50
CA ILE A 98 2.43 -16.94 7.64
C ILE A 98 1.24 -16.02 7.88
N ASN A 99 1.47 -14.71 7.81
CA ASN A 99 0.40 -13.72 7.99
C ASN A 99 -0.63 -13.83 6.86
N MET A 100 -0.19 -13.99 5.60
CA MET A 100 -1.05 -14.17 4.43
C MET A 100 -1.94 -15.41 4.58
N VAL A 101 -1.34 -16.58 4.83
CA VAL A 101 -2.08 -17.84 5.03
C VAL A 101 -3.09 -17.71 6.17
N THR A 102 -2.66 -17.19 7.31
CA THR A 102 -3.54 -16.98 8.47
C THR A 102 -4.72 -16.07 8.14
N GLN A 103 -4.43 -14.97 7.44
CA GLN A 103 -5.46 -14.00 7.06
C GLN A 103 -6.51 -14.63 6.16
N LEU A 104 -6.09 -15.36 5.13
CA LEU A 104 -7.02 -16.01 4.20
C LEU A 104 -7.89 -17.05 4.91
N LYS A 105 -7.36 -17.83 5.86
CA LYS A 105 -8.14 -18.79 6.64
C LYS A 105 -9.17 -18.12 7.56
N VAL A 106 -8.81 -17.00 8.19
CA VAL A 106 -9.77 -16.21 9.00
C VAL A 106 -10.86 -15.62 8.11
N ILE A 107 -10.52 -15.09 6.94
CA ILE A 107 -11.51 -14.54 6.00
C ILE A 107 -12.42 -15.65 5.46
N LYS A 108 -11.89 -16.83 5.12
CA LYS A 108 -12.65 -17.98 4.67
C LYS A 108 -13.67 -18.43 5.73
N ALA A 109 -13.24 -18.55 6.98
CA ALA A 109 -14.14 -18.87 8.08
C ALA A 109 -15.25 -17.82 8.27
N ALA A 110 -14.92 -16.54 8.17
CA ALA A 110 -15.90 -15.46 8.20
C ALA A 110 -16.86 -15.49 6.99
N ALA A 111 -16.39 -15.91 5.80
CA ALA A 111 -17.21 -16.10 4.62
C ALA A 111 -18.21 -17.26 4.82
N GLU A 112 -17.77 -18.36 5.41
CA GLU A 112 -18.64 -19.50 5.74
C GLU A 112 -19.75 -19.11 6.71
N GLU A 113 -19.42 -18.38 7.80
CA GLU A 113 -20.39 -17.85 8.76
C GLU A 113 -21.43 -16.92 8.09
N GLN A 114 -21.00 -16.08 7.17
CA GLN A 114 -21.85 -15.15 6.42
C GLN A 114 -22.49 -15.77 5.18
N LYS A 115 -22.25 -17.06 4.91
CA LYS A 115 -22.75 -17.79 3.74
C LYS A 115 -22.33 -17.18 2.39
N VAL A 116 -21.20 -16.48 2.36
CA VAL A 116 -20.59 -15.98 1.13
C VAL A 116 -19.84 -17.12 0.46
N LYS A 117 -20.10 -17.33 -0.83
CA LYS A 117 -19.51 -18.41 -1.62
C LYS A 117 -19.09 -17.90 -3.00
N LEU A 118 -18.11 -18.54 -3.57
CA LEU A 118 -17.77 -18.36 -4.99
C LEU A 118 -18.85 -19.00 -5.86
N THR A 119 -19.09 -18.38 -7.02
CA THR A 119 -19.86 -18.96 -8.11
C THR A 119 -19.03 -20.03 -8.85
N ASN A 120 -19.67 -20.81 -9.73
CA ASN A 120 -18.94 -21.75 -10.56
C ASN A 120 -17.95 -21.03 -11.51
N ASP A 121 -18.35 -19.92 -12.11
CA ASP A 121 -17.47 -19.14 -13.01
C ASP A 121 -16.22 -18.62 -12.26
N GLU A 122 -16.36 -18.16 -11.01
CA GLU A 122 -15.22 -17.70 -10.18
C GLU A 122 -14.28 -18.87 -9.85
N LYS A 123 -14.81 -20.10 -9.67
CA LYS A 123 -14.00 -21.31 -9.45
C LYS A 123 -13.31 -21.77 -10.73
N ASP A 124 -14.03 -21.75 -11.85
CA ASP A 124 -13.46 -22.10 -13.15
C ASP A 124 -12.32 -21.16 -13.53
N GLU A 125 -12.46 -19.86 -13.23
CA GLU A 125 -11.38 -18.87 -13.39
C GLU A 125 -10.17 -19.20 -12.50
N ALA A 126 -10.38 -19.63 -11.27
CA ALA A 126 -9.31 -20.04 -10.35
C ALA A 126 -8.54 -21.26 -10.90
N VAL A 127 -9.26 -22.25 -11.43
CA VAL A 127 -8.65 -23.42 -12.09
C VAL A 127 -7.82 -23.01 -13.31
N GLN A 128 -8.36 -22.16 -14.18
CA GLN A 128 -7.64 -21.68 -15.36
C GLN A 128 -6.33 -20.96 -14.97
N LYS A 129 -6.35 -20.07 -13.96
CA LYS A 129 -5.14 -19.40 -13.45
C LYS A 129 -4.13 -20.41 -12.89
N ALA A 130 -4.60 -21.44 -12.20
CA ALA A 130 -3.75 -22.50 -11.68
C ALA A 130 -3.08 -23.31 -12.82
N GLU A 131 -3.81 -23.62 -13.87
CA GLU A 131 -3.28 -24.31 -15.07
C GLU A 131 -2.23 -23.45 -15.79
N GLU A 132 -2.46 -22.14 -15.94
CA GLU A 132 -1.49 -21.22 -16.51
C GLU A 132 -0.22 -21.15 -15.65
N MET A 133 -0.35 -20.99 -14.32
CA MET A 133 0.79 -20.91 -13.42
C MET A 133 1.61 -22.21 -13.40
N ILE A 134 0.97 -23.38 -13.34
CA ILE A 134 1.69 -24.66 -13.31
C ILE A 134 2.49 -24.93 -14.58
N GLN A 135 2.08 -24.38 -15.74
CA GLN A 135 2.82 -24.48 -16.98
C GLN A 135 4.14 -23.70 -16.95
N THR A 136 4.19 -22.59 -16.22
CA THR A 136 5.42 -21.78 -16.09
C THR A 136 6.38 -22.30 -15.03
N ALA A 137 5.90 -23.13 -14.10
CA ALA A 137 6.70 -23.69 -13.02
C ALA A 137 7.66 -24.79 -13.54
N THR A 138 8.93 -24.73 -13.09
CA THR A 138 9.91 -25.77 -13.38
C THR A 138 9.56 -27.10 -12.67
N GLN A 139 10.17 -28.22 -13.10
CA GLN A 139 9.99 -29.49 -12.38
C GLN A 139 10.55 -29.43 -10.96
N GLN A 140 11.62 -28.68 -10.77
CA GLN A 140 12.19 -28.45 -9.44
C GLN A 140 11.22 -27.68 -8.55
N ASP A 141 10.61 -26.59 -9.04
CA ASP A 141 9.62 -25.83 -8.28
C ASP A 141 8.40 -26.68 -7.91
N LYS A 142 7.91 -27.52 -8.88
CA LYS A 142 6.78 -28.41 -8.62
C LYS A 142 7.05 -29.38 -7.47
N GLN A 143 8.27 -29.89 -7.37
CA GLN A 143 8.67 -30.79 -6.30
C GLN A 143 8.92 -30.04 -4.99
N GLU A 144 9.70 -28.95 -5.04
CA GLU A 144 10.12 -28.19 -3.85
C GLU A 144 8.95 -27.51 -3.15
N TYR A 145 8.00 -26.97 -3.94
CA TYR A 145 6.85 -26.24 -3.42
C TYR A 145 5.55 -27.07 -3.43
N TYR A 146 5.61 -28.37 -3.74
CA TYR A 146 4.45 -29.29 -3.78
C TYR A 146 3.33 -28.81 -4.68
N LEU A 147 3.66 -28.21 -5.85
CA LEU A 147 2.68 -27.59 -6.72
C LEU A 147 1.87 -28.61 -7.52
N SER A 148 0.58 -28.40 -7.55
CA SER A 148 -0.37 -29.08 -8.44
C SER A 148 -1.42 -28.08 -8.92
N VAL A 149 -2.15 -28.40 -9.98
CA VAL A 149 -3.28 -27.57 -10.41
C VAL A 149 -4.27 -27.39 -9.26
N GLN A 150 -4.59 -28.47 -8.52
CA GLN A 150 -5.53 -28.39 -7.40
C GLN A 150 -5.03 -27.47 -6.30
N SER A 151 -3.77 -27.62 -5.85
CA SER A 151 -3.25 -26.79 -4.75
C SER A 151 -3.12 -25.31 -5.11
N LEU A 152 -2.82 -25.01 -6.38
CA LEU A 152 -2.81 -23.63 -6.88
C LEU A 152 -4.24 -23.09 -7.05
N SER A 153 -5.18 -23.89 -7.53
CA SER A 153 -6.59 -23.52 -7.65
C SER A 153 -7.18 -23.17 -6.27
N ASP A 154 -6.89 -23.99 -5.25
CA ASP A 154 -7.35 -23.73 -3.87
C ASP A 154 -6.88 -22.35 -3.37
N ILE A 155 -5.64 -21.95 -3.68
CA ILE A 155 -5.12 -20.63 -3.34
C ILE A 155 -5.82 -19.52 -4.12
N TYR A 156 -6.05 -19.70 -5.42
CA TYR A 156 -6.77 -18.71 -6.22
C TYR A 156 -8.23 -18.57 -5.77
N GLU A 157 -8.89 -19.68 -5.39
CA GLU A 157 -10.24 -19.64 -4.81
C GLU A 157 -10.25 -18.89 -3.46
N GLU A 158 -9.27 -19.13 -2.57
CA GLU A 158 -9.18 -18.41 -1.29
C GLU A 158 -8.96 -16.92 -1.48
N ASN A 159 -8.15 -16.52 -2.45
CA ASN A 159 -7.95 -15.11 -2.80
C ASN A 159 -9.21 -14.49 -3.41
N ALA A 160 -9.88 -15.17 -4.33
CA ALA A 160 -11.14 -14.70 -4.93
C ALA A 160 -12.25 -14.56 -3.85
N LEU A 161 -12.29 -15.48 -2.90
CA LEU A 161 -13.23 -15.40 -1.78
C LEU A 161 -12.91 -14.23 -0.84
N ALA A 162 -11.62 -13.97 -0.59
CA ALA A 162 -11.19 -12.83 0.22
C ALA A 162 -11.54 -11.50 -0.45
N ASP A 163 -11.38 -11.40 -1.75
CA ASP A 163 -11.76 -10.24 -2.55
C ASP A 163 -13.28 -10.00 -2.48
N LYS A 164 -14.05 -11.07 -2.67
CA LYS A 164 -15.52 -11.02 -2.53
C LYS A 164 -15.96 -10.60 -1.14
N MET A 165 -15.30 -11.11 -0.09
CA MET A 165 -15.54 -10.73 1.30
C MET A 165 -15.17 -9.28 1.59
N PHE A 166 -14.17 -8.72 0.92
CA PHE A 166 -13.86 -7.30 1.03
C PHE A 166 -15.06 -6.45 0.62
N TYR A 167 -15.65 -6.72 -0.54
CA TYR A 167 -16.83 -5.96 -1.02
C TYR A 167 -18.07 -6.22 -0.16
N VAL A 168 -18.34 -7.48 0.20
CA VAL A 168 -19.49 -7.81 1.09
C VAL A 168 -19.35 -7.15 2.46
N ALA A 169 -18.14 -7.15 3.01
CA ALA A 169 -17.90 -6.55 4.32
C ALA A 169 -17.86 -5.03 4.31
N THR A 170 -17.82 -4.39 3.15
CA THR A 170 -17.72 -2.94 3.00
C THR A 170 -18.84 -2.33 2.17
N ASP A 171 -19.93 -3.07 1.94
CA ASP A 171 -21.08 -2.62 1.14
C ASP A 171 -21.81 -1.44 1.77
N ASP A 172 -21.74 -1.31 3.10
CA ASP A 172 -22.33 -0.23 3.90
C ASP A 172 -21.42 0.99 4.09
N VAL A 173 -20.26 1.05 3.39
CA VAL A 173 -19.38 2.22 3.45
C VAL A 173 -20.03 3.43 2.81
N ASP A 174 -19.87 4.60 3.45
CA ASP A 174 -20.37 5.85 2.88
C ASP A 174 -19.58 6.23 1.61
N ASN A 175 -20.27 6.11 0.47
CA ASN A 175 -19.76 6.42 -0.86
C ASN A 175 -20.09 7.85 -1.31
N ASN A 176 -20.77 8.62 -0.49
CA ASN A 176 -21.15 9.99 -0.82
C ASN A 176 -19.98 10.94 -0.52
N ILE A 177 -19.12 11.12 -1.50
CA ILE A 177 -17.97 12.03 -1.42
C ILE A 177 -18.33 13.31 -2.14
N SER A 178 -18.34 14.45 -1.42
CA SER A 178 -18.57 15.75 -2.02
C SER A 178 -17.42 16.18 -2.94
N ASP A 179 -17.74 17.04 -3.92
CA ASP A 179 -16.69 17.62 -4.77
C ASP A 179 -15.70 18.43 -3.93
N GLU A 180 -16.15 19.12 -2.89
CA GLU A 180 -15.27 19.91 -2.02
C GLU A 180 -14.31 19.03 -1.20
N GLU A 181 -14.75 17.83 -0.74
CA GLU A 181 -13.89 16.88 -0.01
C GLU A 181 -12.79 16.32 -0.91
N ALA A 182 -13.11 16.01 -2.17
CA ALA A 182 -12.20 15.39 -3.12
C ALA A 182 -11.47 16.39 -4.02
N LYS A 183 -11.81 17.67 -3.94
CA LYS A 183 -11.33 18.70 -4.86
C LYS A 183 -9.84 18.67 -5.05
N GLN A 184 -9.44 18.60 -6.32
CA GLN A 184 -8.05 18.74 -6.75
C GLN A 184 -7.90 20.01 -7.57
N ILE A 185 -6.79 20.70 -7.35
CA ILE A 185 -6.42 21.90 -8.09
C ILE A 185 -5.01 21.74 -8.65
N LYS A 186 -4.76 22.30 -9.83
CA LYS A 186 -3.43 22.32 -10.43
C LYS A 186 -2.78 23.66 -10.22
N ILE A 187 -1.59 23.65 -9.65
CA ILE A 187 -0.81 24.85 -9.34
C ILE A 187 0.58 24.79 -9.93
N GLN A 188 1.12 25.97 -10.21
CA GLN A 188 2.55 26.20 -10.33
C GLN A 188 3.00 27.02 -9.14
N TYR A 189 4.21 26.74 -8.61
CA TYR A 189 4.67 27.44 -7.41
C TYR A 189 6.18 27.60 -7.39
N LEU A 190 6.60 28.60 -6.64
CA LEU A 190 7.98 28.88 -6.27
C LEU A 190 8.05 28.87 -4.75
N GLU A 191 9.00 28.14 -4.21
CA GLU A 191 9.26 28.05 -2.78
C GLU A 191 10.67 28.56 -2.46
N VAL A 192 10.80 29.34 -1.41
CA VAL A 192 12.07 29.70 -0.78
C VAL A 192 12.06 29.17 0.64
N LEU A 193 12.85 28.14 0.90
CA LEU A 193 12.86 27.42 2.16
C LEU A 193 13.37 28.29 3.33
N THR A 194 12.75 28.11 4.50
CA THR A 194 13.21 28.64 5.79
C THR A 194 13.80 27.57 6.70
N ASN A 195 14.11 26.42 6.15
CA ASN A 195 14.82 25.34 6.80
C ASN A 195 15.93 24.80 5.89
N GLY A 196 16.91 24.15 6.48
CA GLY A 196 18.01 23.50 5.77
C GLY A 196 18.27 22.11 6.37
N THR A 197 19.33 21.47 5.88
CA THR A 197 19.76 20.16 6.38
C THR A 197 21.15 20.32 7.00
N ASN A 198 21.33 19.91 8.25
CA ASN A 198 22.65 19.94 8.89
C ASN A 198 23.56 18.82 8.39
N ALA A 199 24.82 18.82 8.81
CA ALA A 199 25.83 17.84 8.42
C ALA A 199 25.46 16.37 8.77
N SER A 200 24.49 16.16 9.67
CA SER A 200 23.96 14.83 10.03
C SER A 200 22.70 14.43 9.26
N GLY A 201 22.32 15.20 8.22
CA GLY A 201 21.11 14.97 7.42
C GLY A 201 19.80 15.35 8.13
N LYS A 202 19.85 15.99 9.30
CA LYS A 202 18.66 16.37 10.04
C LYS A 202 18.17 17.76 9.59
N LYS A 203 16.85 17.88 9.37
CA LYS A 203 16.19 19.15 9.05
C LYS A 203 16.33 20.13 10.23
N VAL A 204 16.78 21.35 9.97
CA VAL A 204 16.95 22.42 10.95
C VAL A 204 16.38 23.72 10.40
N GLU A 205 15.75 24.51 11.26
CA GLU A 205 15.28 25.84 10.88
C GLU A 205 16.46 26.80 10.64
N LEU A 206 16.29 27.73 9.71
CA LEU A 206 17.18 28.86 9.53
C LEU A 206 17.10 29.79 10.73
N ASN A 207 18.21 30.46 11.08
CA ASN A 207 18.18 31.51 12.08
C ASN A 207 17.46 32.76 11.53
N GLU A 208 17.14 33.71 12.43
CA GLU A 208 16.34 34.90 12.09
C GLU A 208 16.98 35.75 10.99
N LYS A 209 18.31 35.87 10.94
CA LYS A 209 19.03 36.61 9.90
C LYS A 209 18.90 35.94 8.56
N GLU A 210 18.98 34.61 8.52
CA GLU A 210 18.81 33.81 7.32
C GLU A 210 17.35 33.83 6.84
N LYS A 211 16.36 33.76 7.75
CA LYS A 211 14.94 33.95 7.42
C LYS A 211 14.65 35.29 6.77
N VAL A 212 15.25 36.39 7.31
CA VAL A 212 15.16 37.73 6.71
C VAL A 212 15.77 37.74 5.29
N THR A 213 16.87 37.04 5.09
CA THR A 213 17.49 36.92 3.75
C THR A 213 16.59 36.16 2.78
N ALA A 214 16.00 35.04 3.22
CA ALA A 214 15.02 34.27 2.44
C ALA A 214 13.79 35.12 2.08
N LEU A 215 13.27 35.90 3.01
CA LEU A 215 12.15 36.81 2.76
C LEU A 215 12.49 37.87 1.70
N LYS A 216 13.68 38.49 1.81
CA LYS A 216 14.15 39.44 0.77
C LYS A 216 14.27 38.77 -0.60
N ARG A 217 14.78 37.53 -0.63
CA ARG A 217 14.91 36.77 -1.87
C ARG A 217 13.54 36.55 -2.52
N VAL A 218 12.55 36.05 -1.79
CA VAL A 218 11.21 35.80 -2.36
C VAL A 218 10.53 37.08 -2.82
N GLN A 219 10.70 38.19 -2.11
CA GLN A 219 10.20 39.51 -2.52
C GLN A 219 10.82 40.02 -3.83
N GLN A 220 12.14 39.81 -4.00
CA GLN A 220 12.83 40.09 -5.25
C GLN A 220 12.32 39.22 -6.39
N LEU A 221 12.16 37.90 -6.12
CA LEU A 221 11.61 36.96 -7.09
C LEU A 221 10.16 37.33 -7.50
N LYS A 222 9.32 37.77 -6.54
CA LYS A 222 7.98 38.29 -6.86
C LYS A 222 8.02 39.46 -7.81
N THR A 223 8.97 40.39 -7.61
CA THR A 223 9.15 41.56 -8.51
C THR A 223 9.64 41.11 -9.87
N GLN A 224 10.63 40.22 -9.93
CA GLN A 224 11.17 39.71 -11.20
C GLN A 224 10.13 38.91 -11.99
N LEU A 225 9.24 38.17 -11.30
CA LEU A 225 8.17 37.41 -11.90
C LEU A 225 7.22 38.26 -12.75
N THR A 226 7.05 39.56 -12.43
CA THR A 226 6.23 40.47 -13.23
C THR A 226 6.79 40.73 -14.62
N GLN A 227 8.07 40.45 -14.83
CA GLN A 227 8.76 40.62 -16.11
C GLN A 227 9.04 39.27 -16.80
N ALA A 228 8.61 38.15 -16.21
CA ALA A 228 8.83 36.81 -16.77
C ALA A 228 7.76 36.48 -17.81
N ASP A 229 8.16 35.90 -18.93
CA ASP A 229 7.26 35.48 -20.00
C ASP A 229 6.40 34.29 -19.57
N ASP A 230 6.93 33.40 -18.73
CA ASP A 230 6.25 32.19 -18.26
C ASP A 230 6.56 31.90 -16.79
N PHE A 231 5.49 31.69 -16.00
CA PHE A 231 5.59 31.40 -14.57
C PHE A 231 6.37 30.09 -14.29
N LEU A 232 6.05 29.01 -15.01
CA LEU A 232 6.64 27.70 -14.76
C LEU A 232 8.15 27.70 -15.01
N THR A 233 8.57 28.27 -16.12
CA THR A 233 9.99 28.39 -16.46
C THR A 233 10.72 29.22 -15.43
N PHE A 234 10.15 30.33 -15.00
CA PHE A 234 10.71 31.17 -13.95
C PHE A 234 10.78 30.43 -12.62
N ALA A 235 9.71 29.76 -12.22
CA ALA A 235 9.65 29.00 -10.97
C ALA A 235 10.70 27.88 -10.94
N LYS A 236 10.81 27.07 -12.00
CA LYS A 236 11.84 26.01 -12.12
C LYS A 236 13.27 26.51 -11.97
N ALA A 237 13.56 27.73 -12.43
CA ALA A 237 14.90 28.31 -12.33
C ALA A 237 15.22 28.90 -10.94
N ASN A 238 14.22 29.15 -10.09
CA ASN A 238 14.39 29.96 -8.88
C ASN A 238 13.87 29.32 -7.59
N THR A 239 13.10 28.22 -7.69
CA THR A 239 12.55 27.52 -6.52
C THR A 239 13.60 26.69 -5.80
N ASP A 240 13.44 26.54 -4.48
CA ASP A 240 14.18 25.57 -3.68
C ASP A 240 13.46 24.20 -3.62
N ALA A 241 12.21 24.13 -4.09
CA ALA A 241 11.45 22.87 -4.19
C ALA A 241 11.98 21.97 -5.30
N ALA A 242 11.77 20.66 -5.16
CA ALA A 242 12.11 19.67 -6.19
C ALA A 242 11.24 19.81 -7.46
N ASP A 243 9.98 20.22 -7.28
CA ASP A 243 9.00 20.43 -8.35
C ASP A 243 8.55 21.90 -8.35
N ALA A 244 8.07 22.37 -9.48
CA ALA A 244 7.48 23.71 -9.62
C ALA A 244 6.02 23.67 -10.10
N GLU A 245 5.46 22.47 -10.27
CA GLU A 245 4.06 22.23 -10.65
C GLU A 245 3.53 21.00 -9.90
N LEU A 246 2.34 21.10 -9.33
CA LEU A 246 1.68 20.04 -8.60
C LEU A 246 0.17 20.06 -8.85
N THR A 247 -0.46 18.87 -8.83
CA THR A 247 -1.88 18.73 -8.51
C THR A 247 -2.01 18.44 -7.02
N ILE A 248 -2.82 19.19 -6.30
CA ILE A 248 -2.98 19.13 -4.86
C ILE A 248 -4.44 19.04 -4.42
N GLY A 249 -4.67 18.23 -3.40
CA GLY A 249 -5.85 18.26 -2.55
C GLY A 249 -5.59 18.99 -1.23
N ARG A 250 -6.62 19.19 -0.42
CA ARG A 250 -6.46 19.78 0.93
C ARG A 250 -5.68 18.90 1.91
N ASP A 251 -5.51 17.62 1.59
CA ASP A 251 -4.76 16.62 2.34
C ASP A 251 -3.31 16.45 1.90
N THR A 252 -2.83 17.26 0.94
CA THR A 252 -1.43 17.18 0.50
C THR A 252 -0.47 17.50 1.64
N THR A 253 0.66 16.78 1.67
CA THR A 253 1.74 16.98 2.66
C THR A 253 2.99 17.59 2.03
N LYS A 254 2.94 17.93 0.75
CA LYS A 254 4.07 18.51 0.01
C LYS A 254 4.24 20.03 0.23
N LEU A 255 3.22 20.69 0.76
CA LEU A 255 3.22 22.12 1.00
C LEU A 255 2.75 22.40 2.44
N SER A 256 3.12 23.55 2.98
CA SER A 256 2.58 24.00 4.25
C SER A 256 1.07 24.27 4.17
N LYS A 257 0.39 24.19 5.31
CA LYS A 257 -1.05 24.44 5.39
C LYS A 257 -1.42 25.82 4.85
N GLU A 258 -0.63 26.83 5.15
CA GLU A 258 -0.83 28.22 4.73
C GLU A 258 -0.74 28.34 3.20
N ALA A 259 0.20 27.61 2.58
CA ALA A 259 0.36 27.57 1.14
C ALA A 259 -0.84 26.86 0.47
N ILE A 260 -1.31 25.73 1.06
CA ILE A 260 -2.51 25.01 0.58
C ILE A 260 -3.74 25.91 0.67
N ASP A 261 -3.99 26.53 1.81
CA ASP A 261 -5.16 27.39 2.02
C ASP A 261 -5.17 28.57 1.03
N ALA A 262 -4.01 29.19 0.80
CA ALA A 262 -3.88 30.25 -0.18
C ALA A 262 -4.08 29.75 -1.63
N ALA A 263 -3.53 28.59 -1.97
CA ALA A 263 -3.71 27.99 -3.31
C ALA A 263 -5.19 27.74 -3.65
N PHE A 264 -5.94 27.20 -2.68
CA PHE A 264 -7.38 26.95 -2.82
C PHE A 264 -8.25 28.21 -2.85
N ALA A 265 -7.73 29.35 -2.43
CA ALA A 265 -8.41 30.64 -2.52
C ALA A 265 -8.20 31.35 -3.86
N LEU A 266 -7.27 30.89 -4.69
CA LEU A 266 -6.97 31.50 -5.99
C LEU A 266 -7.98 31.07 -7.06
N GLU A 267 -8.34 31.98 -7.92
CA GLU A 267 -9.05 31.70 -9.15
C GLU A 267 -8.09 31.21 -10.24
N LYS A 268 -8.59 30.51 -11.25
CA LYS A 268 -7.80 30.07 -12.39
C LYS A 268 -7.04 31.22 -13.04
N GLY A 269 -5.74 31.06 -13.23
CA GLY A 269 -4.83 32.04 -13.78
C GLY A 269 -4.30 33.07 -12.77
N GLN A 270 -4.87 33.14 -11.58
CA GLN A 270 -4.46 34.08 -10.53
C GLN A 270 -3.11 33.67 -9.90
N THR A 271 -2.29 34.67 -9.56
CA THR A 271 -1.03 34.48 -8.83
C THR A 271 -1.14 35.14 -7.46
N SER A 272 -0.71 34.43 -6.43
CA SER A 272 -0.72 34.92 -5.04
C SER A 272 0.28 36.05 -4.81
N ASP A 273 0.11 36.76 -3.71
CA ASP A 273 1.20 37.47 -3.08
C ASP A 273 2.18 36.47 -2.42
N VAL A 274 3.25 37.00 -1.77
CA VAL A 274 4.15 36.16 -0.99
C VAL A 274 3.41 35.58 0.22
N ILE A 275 3.34 34.25 0.29
CA ILE A 275 2.73 33.52 1.38
C ILE A 275 3.83 33.09 2.35
N THR A 276 3.61 33.29 3.64
CA THR A 276 4.48 32.79 4.70
C THR A 276 3.93 31.45 5.19
N GLY A 277 4.64 30.38 4.93
CA GLY A 277 4.33 29.05 5.44
C GLY A 277 5.24 28.64 6.59
N SER A 278 4.97 27.49 7.18
CA SER A 278 5.74 26.94 8.31
C SER A 278 7.15 26.47 7.92
N ASP A 279 7.42 26.24 6.67
CA ASP A 279 8.66 25.67 6.13
C ASP A 279 9.34 26.56 5.07
N GLY A 280 8.66 27.61 4.59
CA GLY A 280 9.18 28.48 3.55
C GLY A 280 8.25 29.64 3.21
N TYR A 281 8.68 30.42 2.24
CA TYR A 281 7.89 31.44 1.57
C TYR A 281 7.48 30.97 0.19
N TYR A 282 6.24 31.23 -0.21
CA TYR A 282 5.66 30.73 -1.44
C TYR A 282 5.12 31.83 -2.34
N ILE A 283 5.20 31.63 -3.65
CA ILE A 283 4.42 32.34 -4.66
C ILE A 283 3.73 31.27 -5.49
N ILE A 284 2.41 31.31 -5.57
CA ILE A 284 1.60 30.26 -6.18
C ILE A 284 0.78 30.87 -7.31
N LYS A 285 0.72 30.17 -8.46
CA LYS A 285 -0.21 30.46 -9.56
C LYS A 285 -1.17 29.29 -9.71
N CYS A 286 -2.46 29.58 -9.66
CA CYS A 286 -3.50 28.59 -9.94
C CYS A 286 -3.60 28.37 -11.45
N ILE A 287 -3.38 27.15 -11.90
CA ILE A 287 -3.52 26.76 -13.31
C ILE A 287 -4.94 26.24 -13.58
N GLU A 288 -5.43 25.39 -12.66
CA GLU A 288 -6.78 24.87 -12.69
C GLU A 288 -7.33 24.81 -11.27
N ASN A 289 -8.45 25.51 -11.02
CA ASN A 289 -9.04 25.59 -9.67
C ASN A 289 -10.07 24.48 -9.38
N ASN A 290 -10.29 23.60 -10.36
CA ASN A 290 -11.09 22.38 -10.23
C ASN A 290 -10.69 21.40 -11.34
N ASP A 291 -9.69 20.56 -11.06
CA ASP A 291 -9.32 19.47 -11.95
C ASP A 291 -10.35 18.34 -11.79
N THR A 292 -11.23 18.20 -12.77
CA THR A 292 -12.38 17.28 -12.71
C THR A 292 -11.94 15.82 -12.74
N ASP A 293 -10.91 15.49 -13.52
CA ASP A 293 -10.44 14.12 -13.68
C ASP A 293 -9.71 13.66 -12.42
N ASP A 294 -8.80 14.49 -11.89
CA ASP A 294 -8.08 14.21 -10.66
C ASP A 294 -9.03 14.24 -9.43
N THR A 295 -10.05 15.11 -9.43
CA THR A 295 -11.10 15.12 -8.40
C THR A 295 -11.92 13.82 -8.43
N GLN A 296 -12.27 13.30 -9.61
CA GLN A 296 -12.97 12.03 -9.71
C GLN A 296 -12.10 10.86 -9.26
N ALA A 297 -10.83 10.83 -9.65
CA ALA A 297 -9.87 9.84 -9.19
C ALA A 297 -9.70 9.88 -7.65
N LYS A 298 -9.67 11.09 -7.07
CA LYS A 298 -9.58 11.27 -5.62
C LYS A 298 -10.83 10.75 -4.88
N LYS A 299 -12.03 10.90 -5.45
CA LYS A 299 -13.24 10.29 -4.87
C LYS A 299 -13.13 8.79 -4.79
N GLU A 300 -12.64 8.15 -5.86
CA GLU A 300 -12.44 6.70 -5.89
C GLU A 300 -11.40 6.27 -4.82
N GLU A 301 -10.30 7.03 -4.68
CA GLU A 301 -9.28 6.80 -3.65
C GLU A 301 -9.87 6.90 -2.23
N ILE A 302 -10.67 7.93 -1.96
CA ILE A 302 -11.33 8.10 -0.64
C ILE A 302 -12.26 6.93 -0.34
N ILE A 303 -13.06 6.47 -1.32
CA ILE A 303 -13.95 5.32 -1.15
C ILE A 303 -13.14 4.08 -0.81
N VAL A 304 -12.08 3.77 -1.57
CA VAL A 304 -11.21 2.61 -1.32
C VAL A 304 -10.53 2.72 0.06
N SER A 305 -10.11 3.93 0.45
CA SER A 305 -9.54 4.17 1.78
C SER A 305 -10.53 3.88 2.91
N ARG A 306 -11.78 4.36 2.77
CA ARG A 306 -12.87 4.11 3.73
C ARG A 306 -13.20 2.61 3.80
N GLN A 307 -13.32 1.93 2.65
CA GLN A 307 -13.53 0.48 2.57
C GLN A 307 -12.40 -0.29 3.25
N THR A 308 -11.15 0.06 2.96
CA THR A 308 -9.97 -0.56 3.57
C THR A 308 -9.97 -0.42 5.09
N LYS A 309 -10.30 0.77 5.60
CA LYS A 309 -10.39 1.03 7.04
C LYS A 309 -11.51 0.22 7.70
N MET A 310 -12.66 0.12 7.05
CA MET A 310 -13.79 -0.68 7.51
C MET A 310 -13.44 -2.16 7.52
N PHE A 311 -12.88 -2.68 6.43
CA PHE A 311 -12.47 -4.08 6.32
C PHE A 311 -11.44 -4.45 7.40
N LYS A 312 -10.41 -3.62 7.61
CA LYS A 312 -9.42 -3.82 8.67
C LYS A 312 -10.09 -3.95 10.06
N LYS A 313 -11.10 -3.13 10.34
CA LYS A 313 -11.86 -3.21 11.60
C LYS A 313 -12.67 -4.49 11.70
N LYS A 314 -13.36 -4.91 10.63
CA LYS A 314 -14.15 -6.17 10.60
C LYS A 314 -13.21 -7.38 10.69
N TYR A 315 -12.11 -7.40 9.96
CA TYR A 315 -11.09 -8.45 10.06
C TYR A 315 -10.53 -8.59 11.48
N ALA A 316 -10.19 -7.48 12.13
CA ALA A 316 -9.69 -7.51 13.51
C ALA A 316 -10.73 -8.06 14.51
N GLN A 317 -12.03 -7.96 14.20
CA GLN A 317 -13.09 -8.60 14.99
C GLN A 317 -13.14 -10.10 14.72
N TRP A 318 -13.11 -10.54 13.45
CA TRP A 318 -13.09 -11.96 13.10
C TRP A 318 -11.87 -12.67 13.70
N LEU A 319 -10.70 -12.05 13.60
CA LEU A 319 -9.45 -12.61 14.14
C LEU A 319 -9.51 -12.95 15.63
N LYS A 320 -10.31 -12.22 16.42
CA LYS A 320 -10.47 -12.48 17.87
C LYS A 320 -11.15 -13.82 18.17
N ASN A 321 -11.88 -14.37 17.20
CA ASN A 321 -12.61 -15.63 17.36
C ASN A 321 -11.70 -16.86 17.20
N TYR A 322 -10.44 -16.67 16.74
CA TYR A 322 -9.56 -17.78 16.40
C TYR A 322 -8.27 -17.75 17.20
N ASP A 323 -7.93 -18.89 17.81
CA ASP A 323 -6.58 -19.14 18.36
C ASP A 323 -5.64 -19.52 17.20
N ILE A 324 -4.54 -18.80 17.04
CA ILE A 324 -3.51 -19.10 16.03
C ILE A 324 -2.32 -19.73 16.73
N LYS A 325 -1.94 -20.92 16.26
CA LYS A 325 -0.77 -21.65 16.76
C LYS A 325 0.16 -21.99 15.62
N ILE A 326 1.45 -21.79 15.82
CA ILE A 326 2.50 -22.02 14.83
C ILE A 326 3.51 -23.00 15.42
N SER A 327 3.90 -24.03 14.66
CA SER A 327 4.92 -25.00 15.06
C SER A 327 6.30 -24.32 15.15
N GLN A 328 6.99 -24.48 16.27
CA GLN A 328 8.36 -23.98 16.41
C GLN A 328 9.35 -24.73 15.51
N ALA A 329 9.11 -26.04 15.29
CA ALA A 329 9.95 -26.84 14.39
C ALA A 329 9.82 -26.36 12.96
N PHE A 330 8.60 -26.06 12.51
CA PHE A 330 8.31 -25.51 11.19
C PHE A 330 9.06 -24.20 10.92
N TRP A 331 9.05 -23.27 11.87
CA TRP A 331 9.72 -21.98 11.71
C TRP A 331 11.21 -22.12 11.35
N LYS A 332 11.86 -23.14 11.90
CA LYS A 332 13.29 -23.39 11.67
C LYS A 332 13.61 -23.97 10.29
N VAL A 333 12.65 -24.68 9.68
CA VAL A 333 12.84 -25.37 8.39
C VAL A 333 12.21 -24.64 7.22
N LEU A 334 11.33 -23.66 7.48
CA LEU A 334 10.71 -22.88 6.40
C LEU A 334 11.79 -22.06 5.67
N GLN A 335 11.83 -22.25 4.35
CA GLN A 335 12.61 -21.46 3.40
C GLN A 335 11.68 -20.99 2.29
N ILE A 336 11.91 -19.75 1.83
CA ILE A 336 11.19 -19.19 0.70
C ILE A 336 11.85 -19.68 -0.58
#